data_156d0ce0c1a1fd7b8972248aa60a3a87
#
_entry.id   156d0ce0c1a1fd7b8972248aa60a3a87
#
_cell.length_a   1.000
_cell.length_b   1.000
_cell.length_c   1.000
_cell.angle_alpha   90.00
_cell.angle_beta   90.00
_cell.angle_gamma   90.00
#
_symmetry.space_group_name_H-M   'P 1'
#
loop_
_entity.id
_entity.type
_entity.pdbx_description
1 polymer ?
#
loop_
_entity_poly.entity_id
_entity_poly.type
_entity_poly.pdbx_seq_one_letter_code
_entity_poly.pdbx_strand_id
1 'polypeptide(L)'
;MQKSTVGISRFYKSDDEDTIEFMEREYEEIVGCINELIRNEKYSYNDILIVCNFKNQCEKIKSMLPSNIRYNTRFIKEADKEDMDSCLLTSTYYSAKGLEGKVVILMDVDYFYPNLDKKKEIMDRKLVYVGMTRASEKLIIHSKNFNKNSFAKEIKNIYESYFEYA
;
A
#
# COMPACT_ATOMS: atom_id res chain seq x y z
N MET A 1 -4.36 -1.78 -19.32
CA MET A 1 -5.50 -2.45 -18.70
C MET A 1 -5.24 -3.91 -18.36
N GLN A 2 -4.75 -4.73 -19.26
CA GLN A 2 -4.47 -6.15 -18.96
C GLN A 2 -3.43 -6.38 -17.87
N LYS A 3 -2.44 -5.48 -17.71
CA LYS A 3 -1.39 -5.60 -16.68
C LYS A 3 -1.86 -5.37 -15.26
N SER A 4 -2.84 -4.49 -15.06
CA SER A 4 -3.42 -4.24 -13.75
C SER A 4 -4.31 -5.39 -13.28
N THR A 5 -4.96 -6.08 -14.21
CA THR A 5 -5.81 -7.24 -13.91
C THR A 5 -4.99 -8.42 -13.40
N VAL A 6 -3.76 -8.61 -13.90
CA VAL A 6 -2.87 -9.69 -13.47
C VAL A 6 -2.40 -9.48 -12.03
N GLY A 7 -2.11 -8.24 -11.64
CA GLY A 7 -1.74 -7.92 -10.26
C GLY A 7 -2.86 -8.21 -9.28
N ILE A 8 -4.09 -7.88 -9.65
CA ILE A 8 -5.27 -8.12 -8.83
C ILE A 8 -5.54 -9.63 -8.71
N SER A 9 -5.49 -10.36 -9.82
CA SER A 9 -5.79 -11.81 -9.81
C SER A 9 -4.87 -12.63 -8.92
N ARG A 10 -3.66 -12.15 -8.63
CA ARG A 10 -2.74 -12.83 -7.71
C ARG A 10 -3.28 -12.94 -6.29
N PHE A 11 -4.12 -12.00 -5.86
CA PHE A 11 -4.64 -11.93 -4.51
C PHE A 11 -5.95 -12.72 -4.32
N TYR A 12 -6.44 -13.36 -5.36
CA TYR A 12 -7.71 -14.09 -5.35
C TYR A 12 -7.62 -15.58 -5.09
N LYS A 13 -6.57 -16.05 -4.49
CA LYS A 13 -6.37 -17.49 -4.32
C LYS A 13 -6.90 -18.08 -3.03
N SER A 14 -7.47 -17.33 -2.14
CA SER A 14 -8.04 -17.85 -0.91
C SER A 14 -9.56 -17.75 -0.94
N ASP A 15 -10.22 -18.82 -0.59
CA ASP A 15 -11.66 -18.99 -0.73
C ASP A 15 -12.53 -18.14 0.21
N ASP A 16 -11.96 -17.38 1.15
CA ASP A 16 -12.77 -16.84 2.24
C ASP A 16 -12.56 -15.38 2.65
N GLU A 17 -11.57 -14.64 2.15
CA GLU A 17 -11.38 -13.25 2.56
C GLU A 17 -10.87 -12.35 1.44
N ASP A 18 -11.44 -11.15 1.36
CA ASP A 18 -10.91 -10.08 0.52
C ASP A 18 -9.50 -9.73 0.96
N THR A 19 -8.51 -10.08 0.13
CA THR A 19 -7.11 -9.76 0.38
C THR A 19 -6.77 -8.34 -0.07
N ILE A 20 -7.68 -7.65 -0.78
CA ILE A 20 -7.55 -6.26 -1.18
C ILE A 20 -8.64 -5.44 -0.50
N GLU A 21 -8.24 -4.39 0.18
CA GLU A 21 -9.12 -3.44 0.83
C GLU A 21 -8.87 -2.03 0.29
N PHE A 22 -9.95 -1.33 -0.10
CA PHE A 22 -9.88 0.05 -0.57
C PHE A 22 -10.34 0.97 0.57
N MET A 23 -9.47 1.91 0.97
CA MET A 23 -9.73 2.84 2.06
C MET A 23 -9.73 4.28 1.58
N GLU A 24 -10.91 4.92 1.60
CA GLU A 24 -11.04 6.36 1.44
C GLU A 24 -11.15 6.99 2.82
N ARG A 25 -9.98 7.29 3.42
CA ARG A 25 -9.90 7.68 4.82
C ARG A 25 -8.87 8.77 5.04
N GLU A 26 -9.00 9.47 6.16
CA GLU A 26 -7.96 10.36 6.66
C GLU A 26 -6.80 9.54 7.25
N TYR A 27 -5.64 10.18 7.39
CA TYR A 27 -4.44 9.52 7.91
C TYR A 27 -4.64 8.96 9.33
N GLU A 28 -5.42 9.64 10.17
CA GLU A 28 -5.75 9.17 11.52
C GLU A 28 -6.42 7.80 11.50
N GLU A 29 -7.28 7.57 10.55
CA GLU A 29 -7.98 6.29 10.40
C GLU A 29 -7.06 5.18 9.87
N ILE A 30 -6.10 5.54 9.03
CA ILE A 30 -5.07 4.61 8.57
C ILE A 30 -4.17 4.20 9.74
N VAL A 31 -3.80 5.15 10.58
CA VAL A 31 -3.05 4.89 11.81
C VAL A 31 -3.83 3.94 12.73
N GLY A 32 -5.13 4.16 12.88
CA GLY A 32 -6.01 3.25 13.61
C GLY A 32 -6.01 1.84 13.03
N CYS A 33 -6.05 1.73 11.72
CA CYS A 33 -5.97 0.45 11.01
C CYS A 33 -4.65 -0.28 11.30
N ILE A 34 -3.52 0.42 11.26
CA ILE A 34 -2.20 -0.15 11.57
C ILE A 34 -2.17 -0.67 13.01
N ASN A 35 -2.69 0.12 13.95
CA ASN A 35 -2.77 -0.29 15.35
C ASN A 35 -3.62 -1.56 15.53
N GLU A 36 -4.72 -1.66 14.80
CA GLU A 36 -5.60 -2.83 14.82
C GLU A 36 -4.92 -4.08 14.22
N LEU A 37 -4.19 -3.93 13.13
CA LEU A 37 -3.42 -5.02 12.52
C LEU A 37 -2.43 -5.63 13.53
N ILE A 38 -1.78 -4.82 14.31
CA ILE A 38 -0.79 -5.28 15.30
C ILE A 38 -1.47 -5.85 16.54
N ARG A 39 -2.49 -5.19 17.07
CA ARG A 39 -3.15 -5.59 18.33
C ARG A 39 -4.09 -6.76 18.16
N ASN A 40 -4.96 -6.71 17.16
CA ASN A 40 -6.07 -7.65 17.02
C ASN A 40 -5.79 -8.76 16.02
N GLU A 41 -5.18 -8.44 14.88
CA GLU A 41 -4.83 -9.40 13.84
C GLU A 41 -3.46 -10.04 14.07
N LYS A 42 -2.71 -9.57 15.07
CA LYS A 42 -1.44 -10.14 15.53
C LYS A 42 -0.32 -10.15 14.50
N TYR A 43 -0.31 -9.20 13.59
CA TYR A 43 0.84 -9.00 12.72
C TYR A 43 2.02 -8.45 13.52
N SER A 44 3.22 -8.91 13.18
CA SER A 44 4.45 -8.34 13.73
C SER A 44 4.78 -7.03 13.01
N TYR A 45 5.63 -6.19 13.61
CA TYR A 45 6.03 -4.93 12.97
C TYR A 45 6.60 -5.14 11.57
N ASN A 46 7.51 -6.09 11.41
CA ASN A 46 8.16 -6.39 10.14
C ASN A 46 7.24 -7.06 9.09
N ASP A 47 6.03 -7.40 9.45
CA ASP A 47 5.02 -7.89 8.50
C ASP A 47 4.38 -6.77 7.69
N ILE A 48 4.51 -5.51 8.14
CA ILE A 48 3.82 -4.36 7.56
C ILE A 48 4.79 -3.45 6.83
N LEU A 49 4.43 -3.13 5.58
CA LEU A 49 5.13 -2.16 4.73
C LEU A 49 4.17 -1.06 4.34
N ILE A 50 4.54 0.19 4.61
CA ILE A 50 3.77 1.37 4.20
C ILE A 50 4.51 2.06 3.06
N VAL A 51 3.83 2.26 1.94
CA VAL A 51 4.40 2.89 0.74
C VAL A 51 3.72 4.23 0.50
N CYS A 52 4.50 5.30 0.43
CA CYS A 52 4.03 6.67 0.22
C CYS A 52 4.68 7.29 -1.02
N ASN A 53 4.13 8.40 -1.48
CA ASN A 53 4.69 9.13 -2.62
C ASN A 53 6.01 9.82 -2.28
N PHE A 54 6.11 10.37 -1.07
CA PHE A 54 7.27 11.15 -0.63
C PHE A 54 7.69 10.77 0.79
N LYS A 55 8.98 10.96 1.08
CA LYS A 55 9.54 10.69 2.42
C LYS A 55 8.81 11.46 3.51
N ASN A 56 8.43 12.72 3.28
CA ASN A 56 7.73 13.52 4.27
C ASN A 56 6.36 12.93 4.66
N GLN A 57 5.69 12.24 3.76
CA GLN A 57 4.45 11.52 4.06
C GLN A 57 4.73 10.30 4.95
N CYS A 58 5.82 9.58 4.70
CA CYS A 58 6.26 8.49 5.56
C CYS A 58 6.52 9.00 6.99
N GLU A 59 7.21 10.12 7.12
CA GLU A 59 7.50 10.75 8.40
C GLU A 59 6.24 11.21 9.11
N LYS A 60 5.28 11.77 8.36
CA LYS A 60 3.99 12.20 8.90
C LYS A 60 3.23 11.02 9.50
N ILE A 61 3.10 9.92 8.78
CA ILE A 61 2.42 8.71 9.27
C ILE A 61 3.12 8.20 10.51
N LYS A 62 4.45 8.07 10.46
CA LYS A 62 5.25 7.62 11.61
C LYS A 62 4.99 8.48 12.84
N SER A 63 4.95 9.80 12.70
CA SER A 63 4.72 10.73 13.82
C SER A 63 3.35 10.57 14.46
N MET A 64 2.37 10.07 13.72
CA MET A 64 1.00 9.86 14.18
C MET A 64 0.79 8.50 14.85
N LEU A 65 1.71 7.56 14.67
CA LEU A 65 1.60 6.22 15.24
C LEU A 65 1.74 6.25 16.77
N PRO A 66 1.06 5.34 17.50
CA PRO A 66 1.31 5.15 18.92
C PRO A 66 2.81 4.92 19.20
N SER A 67 3.29 5.35 20.36
CA SER A 67 4.72 5.36 20.67
C SER A 67 5.41 4.00 20.51
N ASN A 68 4.76 2.91 20.89
CA ASN A 68 5.31 1.56 20.74
C ASN A 68 5.51 1.18 19.26
N ILE A 69 4.58 1.53 18.40
CA ILE A 69 4.68 1.26 16.96
C ILE A 69 5.67 2.23 16.33
N ARG A 70 5.58 3.50 16.67
CA ARG A 70 6.49 4.55 16.15
C ARG A 70 7.96 4.22 16.44
N TYR A 71 8.26 3.77 17.64
CA TYR A 71 9.62 3.38 18.02
C TYR A 71 10.16 2.23 17.16
N ASN A 72 9.28 1.35 16.70
CA ASN A 72 9.62 0.19 15.86
C ASN A 72 9.32 0.42 14.38
N THR A 73 9.32 1.66 13.92
CA THR A 73 9.09 2.05 12.52
C THR A 73 10.32 2.73 11.95
N ARG A 74 10.77 2.29 10.77
CA ARG A 74 11.96 2.84 10.09
C ARG A 74 11.66 3.14 8.64
N PHE A 75 12.17 4.28 8.17
CA PHE A 75 12.22 4.56 6.74
C PHE A 75 13.30 3.69 6.10
N ILE A 76 13.03 3.10 4.93
CA ILE A 76 13.90 2.08 4.33
C ILE A 76 15.37 2.52 4.18
N LYS A 77 15.62 3.76 3.78
CA LYS A 77 16.99 4.28 3.61
C LYS A 77 17.73 4.50 4.92
N GLU A 78 17.02 4.51 6.03
CA GLU A 78 17.57 4.70 7.38
C GLU A 78 17.60 3.39 8.17
N ALA A 79 17.08 2.31 7.59
CA ALA A 79 17.00 1.00 8.22
C ALA A 79 18.29 0.21 7.95
N ASP A 80 18.86 -0.36 9.00
CA ASP A 80 19.91 -1.34 8.87
C ASP A 80 19.34 -2.75 8.70
N LYS A 81 20.20 -3.76 8.59
CA LYS A 81 19.74 -5.14 8.37
C LYS A 81 18.88 -5.67 9.52
N GLU A 82 19.23 -5.32 10.75
CA GLU A 82 18.49 -5.72 11.94
C GLU A 82 17.11 -5.04 11.97
N ASP A 83 17.04 -3.75 11.61
CA ASP A 83 15.78 -3.02 11.49
C ASP A 83 14.84 -3.67 10.46
N MET A 84 15.38 -4.11 9.33
CA MET A 84 14.59 -4.76 8.28
C MET A 84 13.97 -6.07 8.75
N ASP A 85 14.60 -6.76 9.68
CA ASP A 85 14.11 -8.02 10.22
C ASP A 85 13.12 -7.85 11.39
N SER A 86 13.04 -6.67 11.97
CA SER A 86 12.27 -6.45 13.22
C SER A 86 11.32 -5.26 13.21
N CYS A 87 11.47 -4.32 12.29
CA CYS A 87 10.71 -3.08 12.27
C CYS A 87 9.66 -3.04 11.17
N LEU A 88 8.61 -2.27 11.42
CA LEU A 88 7.69 -1.82 10.38
C LEU A 88 8.47 -0.87 9.46
N LEU A 89 8.41 -1.11 8.17
CA LEU A 89 9.13 -0.29 7.19
C LEU A 89 8.20 0.68 6.48
N THR A 90 8.69 1.87 6.25
CA THR A 90 8.09 2.84 5.35
C THR A 90 9.01 3.05 4.15
N SER A 91 8.43 3.24 2.98
CA SER A 91 9.16 3.41 1.74
C SER A 91 8.40 4.35 0.80
N THR A 92 9.11 4.93 -0.15
CA THR A 92 8.47 5.54 -1.31
C THR A 92 8.17 4.48 -2.36
N TYR A 93 7.32 4.81 -3.33
CA TYR A 93 7.05 3.89 -4.45
C TYR A 93 8.33 3.55 -5.23
N TYR A 94 9.25 4.51 -5.35
CA TYR A 94 10.55 4.30 -6.03
C TYR A 94 11.44 3.33 -5.28
N SER A 95 11.38 3.31 -3.96
CA SER A 95 12.26 2.51 -3.10
C SER A 95 11.65 1.17 -2.70
N ALA A 96 10.41 0.89 -3.09
CA ALA A 96 9.69 -0.32 -2.68
C ALA A 96 10.13 -1.58 -3.44
N LYS A 97 10.85 -1.44 -4.55
CA LYS A 97 11.34 -2.58 -5.32
C LYS A 97 12.26 -3.45 -4.47
N GLY A 98 11.98 -4.73 -4.41
CA GLY A 98 12.75 -5.68 -3.61
C GLY A 98 12.31 -5.81 -2.16
N LEU A 99 11.37 -4.97 -1.71
CA LEU A 99 10.76 -5.11 -0.39
C LEU A 99 9.53 -6.01 -0.45
N GLU A 100 9.18 -6.60 0.68
CA GLU A 100 7.99 -7.41 0.82
C GLU A 100 7.37 -7.18 2.20
N GLY A 101 6.06 -7.41 2.28
CA GLY A 101 5.33 -7.41 3.54
C GLY A 101 4.15 -8.35 3.45
N LYS A 102 3.75 -8.94 4.56
CA LYS A 102 2.49 -9.68 4.62
C LYS A 102 1.33 -8.73 4.38
N VAL A 103 1.39 -7.55 4.98
CA VAL A 103 0.45 -6.46 4.74
C VAL A 103 1.20 -5.29 4.11
N VAL A 104 0.71 -4.80 2.99
CA VAL A 104 1.23 -3.59 2.34
C VAL A 104 0.13 -2.56 2.26
N ILE A 105 0.44 -1.36 2.69
CA ILE A 105 -0.47 -0.21 2.62
C ILE A 105 0.09 0.77 1.60
N LEU A 106 -0.61 0.93 0.49
CA LEU A 106 -0.26 1.91 -0.55
C LEU A 106 -1.03 3.20 -0.26
N MET A 107 -0.31 4.24 0.11
CA MET A 107 -0.88 5.53 0.48
C MET A 107 -1.04 6.44 -0.73
N ASP A 108 -2.12 7.21 -0.74
CA ASP A 108 -2.38 8.27 -1.72
C ASP A 108 -2.22 7.82 -3.18
N VAL A 109 -2.81 6.68 -3.53
CA VAL A 109 -2.73 6.15 -4.91
C VAL A 109 -3.42 7.10 -5.91
N ASP A 110 -4.33 7.94 -5.45
CA ASP A 110 -4.97 8.99 -6.26
C ASP A 110 -4.02 10.12 -6.67
N TYR A 111 -2.80 10.15 -6.14
CA TYR A 111 -1.73 11.03 -6.64
C TYR A 111 -1.32 10.68 -8.07
N PHE A 112 -1.43 9.40 -8.44
CA PHE A 112 -1.12 8.92 -9.79
C PHE A 112 -2.36 8.98 -10.66
N TYR A 113 -2.25 9.61 -11.81
CA TYR A 113 -3.37 9.81 -12.74
C TYR A 113 -2.91 9.69 -14.18
N PRO A 114 -3.83 9.42 -15.14
CA PRO A 114 -3.51 9.43 -16.56
C PRO A 114 -2.92 10.78 -16.96
N ASN A 115 -1.86 10.75 -17.74
CA ASN A 115 -1.09 11.94 -18.12
C ASN A 115 -0.96 12.04 -19.64
N LEU A 116 -0.86 13.28 -20.15
CA LEU A 116 -0.57 13.53 -21.56
C LEU A 116 0.85 13.05 -21.92
N ASP A 117 1.80 13.14 -20.98
CA ASP A 117 3.12 12.53 -21.13
C ASP A 117 3.00 11.02 -20.90
N LYS A 118 2.99 10.26 -21.98
CA LYS A 118 2.82 8.82 -21.93
C LYS A 118 3.99 8.09 -21.27
N LYS A 119 5.20 8.65 -21.31
CA LYS A 119 6.36 8.07 -20.64
C LYS A 119 6.19 8.15 -19.13
N LYS A 120 5.72 9.31 -18.61
CA LYS A 120 5.41 9.49 -17.20
C LYS A 120 4.29 8.57 -16.75
N GLU A 121 3.22 8.48 -17.52
CA GLU A 121 2.09 7.59 -17.22
C GLU A 121 2.53 6.13 -17.10
N ILE A 122 3.34 5.65 -18.02
CA ILE A 122 3.85 4.27 -17.99
C ILE A 122 4.72 4.04 -16.75
N MET A 123 5.58 4.99 -16.42
CA MET A 123 6.41 4.90 -15.21
C MET A 123 5.57 4.85 -13.93
N ASP A 124 4.58 5.74 -13.84
CA ASP A 124 3.69 5.80 -12.68
C ASP A 124 2.90 4.50 -12.52
N ARG A 125 2.39 3.93 -13.62
CA ARG A 125 1.70 2.63 -13.60
C ARG A 125 2.62 1.50 -13.11
N LYS A 126 3.88 1.50 -13.53
CA LYS A 126 4.86 0.52 -13.07
C LYS A 126 5.12 0.66 -11.57
N LEU A 127 5.24 1.88 -11.05
CA LEU A 127 5.46 2.14 -9.64
C LEU A 127 4.30 1.60 -8.79
N VAL A 128 3.07 1.91 -9.17
CA VAL A 128 1.88 1.41 -8.47
C VAL A 128 1.80 -0.12 -8.56
N TYR A 129 2.06 -0.68 -9.73
CA TYR A 129 2.06 -2.14 -9.93
C TYR A 129 3.10 -2.83 -9.04
N VAL A 130 4.32 -2.30 -8.99
CA VAL A 130 5.36 -2.83 -8.10
C VAL A 130 4.89 -2.77 -6.65
N GLY A 131 4.32 -1.65 -6.22
CA GLY A 131 3.75 -1.53 -4.87
C GLY A 131 2.70 -2.60 -4.59
N MET A 132 1.76 -2.79 -5.50
CA MET A 132 0.69 -3.79 -5.35
C MET A 132 1.23 -5.22 -5.20
N THR A 133 2.34 -5.53 -5.85
CA THR A 133 2.91 -6.88 -5.84
C THR A 133 3.79 -7.16 -4.62
N ARG A 134 4.00 -6.20 -3.73
CA ARG A 134 4.81 -6.38 -2.52
C ARG A 134 4.10 -7.12 -1.39
N ALA A 135 2.77 -7.17 -1.43
CA ALA A 135 1.97 -7.83 -0.40
C ALA A 135 1.86 -9.34 -0.64
N SER A 136 2.05 -10.15 0.40
CA SER A 136 1.85 -11.60 0.33
C SER A 136 0.49 -12.05 0.86
N GLU A 137 -0.12 -11.30 1.76
CA GLU A 137 -1.41 -11.67 2.38
C GLU A 137 -2.49 -10.59 2.18
N LYS A 138 -2.19 -9.35 2.50
CA LYS A 138 -3.18 -8.27 2.49
C LYS A 138 -2.63 -7.01 1.83
N LEU A 139 -3.39 -6.45 0.91
CA LEU A 139 -3.09 -5.20 0.24
C LEU A 139 -4.16 -4.17 0.58
N ILE A 140 -3.75 -3.05 1.15
CA ILE A 140 -4.62 -1.92 1.43
C ILE A 140 -4.27 -0.80 0.47
N ILE A 141 -5.24 -0.35 -0.30
CA ILE A 141 -5.09 0.75 -1.26
C ILE A 141 -5.83 1.96 -0.70
N HIS A 142 -5.05 2.96 -0.31
CA HIS A 142 -5.57 4.20 0.24
C HIS A 142 -5.68 5.27 -0.83
N SER A 143 -6.77 6.03 -0.78
CA SER A 143 -7.00 7.22 -1.58
C SER A 143 -7.74 8.24 -0.73
N LYS A 144 -7.49 9.52 -0.98
CA LYS A 144 -8.28 10.59 -0.39
C LYS A 144 -9.62 10.73 -1.10
N ASN A 145 -9.70 10.33 -2.36
CA ASN A 145 -10.92 10.41 -3.14
C ASN A 145 -10.87 9.42 -4.32
N PHE A 146 -11.60 8.31 -4.21
CA PHE A 146 -11.71 7.32 -5.29
C PHE A 146 -12.57 7.80 -6.47
N ASN A 147 -13.30 8.90 -6.33
CA ASN A 147 -14.06 9.47 -7.44
C ASN A 147 -13.19 10.36 -8.35
N LYS A 148 -12.03 10.77 -7.87
CA LYS A 148 -11.06 11.51 -8.67
C LYS A 148 -10.55 10.64 -9.81
N ASN A 149 -10.44 11.20 -11.03
CA ASN A 149 -9.85 10.50 -12.17
C ASN A 149 -8.37 10.19 -11.88
N SER A 150 -8.10 8.94 -11.50
CA SER A 150 -6.78 8.51 -11.03
C SER A 150 -6.63 7.00 -11.21
N PHE A 151 -5.44 6.48 -11.00
CA PHE A 151 -5.19 5.05 -11.01
C PHE A 151 -5.89 4.34 -9.85
N ALA A 152 -6.08 5.03 -8.71
CA ALA A 152 -6.86 4.49 -7.60
C ALA A 152 -8.29 4.14 -8.01
N LYS A 153 -8.95 5.07 -8.70
CA LYS A 153 -10.31 4.84 -9.24
C LYS A 153 -10.31 3.70 -10.26
N GLU A 154 -9.33 3.70 -11.15
CA GLU A 154 -9.20 2.67 -12.20
C GLU A 154 -9.05 1.27 -11.58
N ILE A 155 -8.16 1.14 -10.60
CA ILE A 155 -7.92 -0.13 -9.91
C ILE A 155 -9.18 -0.60 -9.18
N LYS A 156 -9.85 0.31 -8.47
CA LYS A 156 -11.08 -0.01 -7.76
C LYS A 156 -12.19 -0.47 -8.72
N ASN A 157 -12.35 0.20 -9.84
CA ASN A 157 -13.33 -0.17 -10.86
C ASN A 157 -13.05 -1.55 -11.46
N ILE A 158 -11.78 -1.86 -11.74
CA ILE A 158 -11.37 -3.18 -12.24
C ILE A 158 -11.69 -4.26 -11.21
N TYR A 159 -11.37 -4.01 -9.95
CA TYR A 159 -11.65 -4.92 -8.85
C TYR A 159 -13.15 -5.21 -8.72
N GLU A 160 -13.96 -4.18 -8.66
CA GLU A 160 -15.41 -4.31 -8.54
C GLU A 160 -16.02 -5.06 -9.74
N SER A 161 -15.56 -4.75 -10.95
CA SER A 161 -16.00 -5.45 -12.17
C SER A 161 -15.65 -6.93 -12.14
N TYR A 162 -14.47 -7.28 -11.65
CA TYR A 162 -14.02 -8.66 -11.52
C TYR A 162 -14.95 -9.48 -10.62
N PHE A 163 -15.35 -8.92 -9.48
CA PHE A 163 -16.26 -9.59 -8.56
C PHE A 163 -17.72 -9.63 -9.02
N GLU A 164 -18.14 -8.60 -9.72
CA GLU A 164 -19.51 -8.51 -10.21
C GLU A 164 -19.86 -9.62 -11.21
N TYR A 165 -18.86 -10.15 -11.90
CA TYR A 165 -19.02 -11.21 -12.92
C TYR A 165 -18.46 -12.57 -12.48
N ALA A 166 -17.95 -12.67 -11.29
CA ALA A 166 -17.52 -13.94 -10.72
C ALA A 166 -18.67 -14.57 -9.91
#